data_e7a018b78a54c159bbc054804968add0
#
_entry.id   e7a018b78a54c159bbc054804968add0
#
_cell.length_a   1.000
_cell.length_b   1.000
_cell.length_c   1.000
_cell.angle_alpha   90.00
_cell.angle_beta   90.00
_cell.angle_gamma   90.00
#
_symmetry.space_group_name_H-M   'P 1'
#
loop_
_entity.id
_entity.type
_entity.pdbx_description
1 polymer ?
#
loop_
_entity_poly.entity_id
_entity_poly.type
_entity_poly.pdbx_seq_one_letter_code
_entity_poly.pdbx_strand_id
1 'polypeptide(L)'
;MATKTKPPLQARRGRRPGANTTRKEILDAARARFASDGFAATTIRRIASDAGVNPSLVMQFFTSKEVLFAAVMSISPKSLERFGTVFDGPDEHLGERVVRAHLEVWEGAPEDSEPLMAMLRGAISNEQAGSQLREFIQARLLDAMGAEGGNAPDAALRAGLASSMLVGIIVGRRLVGVPILADADAETLISLVAPAIQRVLV
;
A
#
# COMPACT_ATOMS: atom_id res chain seq x y z
N MET A 1 3.26 -71.70 -5.94
CA MET A 1 3.15 -70.49 -5.07
C MET A 1 3.54 -69.27 -5.90
N ALA A 2 2.59 -68.49 -6.32
CA ALA A 2 2.84 -67.32 -7.16
C ALA A 2 2.71 -66.10 -6.28
N THR A 3 3.83 -65.34 -6.10
CA THR A 3 3.92 -64.08 -5.37
C THR A 3 3.36 -62.97 -6.24
N LYS A 4 2.22 -62.37 -5.83
CA LYS A 4 1.63 -61.18 -6.40
C LYS A 4 2.44 -59.96 -6.00
N THR A 5 3.15 -59.38 -6.94
CA THR A 5 3.83 -58.09 -6.77
C THR A 5 2.78 -56.97 -6.86
N LYS A 6 2.69 -56.15 -5.78
CA LYS A 6 1.80 -54.97 -5.67
C LYS A 6 2.34 -53.84 -6.54
N PRO A 7 1.53 -53.17 -7.39
CA PRO A 7 2.01 -52.05 -8.20
C PRO A 7 2.30 -50.83 -7.33
N PRO A 8 3.27 -49.97 -7.73
CA PRO A 8 3.63 -48.79 -6.98
C PRO A 8 2.52 -47.73 -7.01
N LEU A 9 2.27 -47.12 -5.85
CA LEU A 9 1.34 -46.00 -5.67
C LEU A 9 1.77 -44.82 -6.55
N GLN A 10 0.97 -44.52 -7.56
CA GLN A 10 1.12 -43.27 -8.33
C GLN A 10 0.94 -42.09 -7.40
N ALA A 11 1.99 -41.28 -7.25
CA ALA A 11 1.94 -40.01 -6.57
C ALA A 11 0.87 -39.12 -7.23
N ARG A 12 -0.15 -38.73 -6.48
CA ARG A 12 -1.15 -37.75 -6.89
C ARG A 12 -0.43 -36.46 -7.29
N ARG A 13 -0.31 -36.21 -8.59
CA ARG A 13 0.06 -34.90 -9.11
C ARG A 13 -0.98 -33.88 -8.63
N GLY A 14 -0.62 -33.05 -7.67
CA GLY A 14 -1.44 -31.94 -7.21
C GLY A 14 -1.87 -31.09 -8.41
N ARG A 15 -3.16 -30.75 -8.46
CA ARG A 15 -3.76 -29.89 -9.48
C ARG A 15 -2.95 -28.58 -9.49
N ARG A 16 -2.29 -28.24 -10.61
CA ARG A 16 -1.60 -26.97 -10.79
C ARG A 16 -2.58 -25.83 -10.49
N PRO A 17 -2.26 -24.87 -9.62
CA PRO A 17 -3.08 -23.69 -9.45
C PRO A 17 -3.32 -23.04 -10.82
N GLY A 18 -4.53 -22.50 -11.06
CA GLY A 18 -4.82 -21.81 -12.31
C GLY A 18 -3.93 -20.56 -12.43
N ALA A 19 -3.65 -20.11 -13.66
CA ALA A 19 -2.76 -18.96 -13.92
C ALA A 19 -3.12 -17.70 -13.08
N ASN A 20 -4.42 -17.49 -12.82
CA ASN A 20 -4.89 -16.37 -12.00
C ASN A 20 -4.51 -16.51 -10.51
N THR A 21 -4.56 -17.75 -9.96
CA THR A 21 -4.15 -18.02 -8.57
C THR A 21 -2.65 -17.78 -8.41
N THR A 22 -1.85 -18.31 -9.34
CA THR A 22 -0.40 -18.13 -9.32
C THR A 22 0.01 -16.66 -9.47
N ARG A 23 -0.66 -15.90 -10.35
CA ARG A 23 -0.40 -14.46 -10.50
C ARG A 23 -0.69 -13.70 -9.21
N LYS A 24 -1.79 -14.03 -8.52
CA LYS A 24 -2.14 -13.44 -7.22
C LYS A 24 -1.09 -13.76 -6.16
N GLU A 25 -0.67 -15.03 -6.03
CA GLU A 25 0.37 -15.46 -5.08
C GLU A 25 1.69 -14.70 -5.31
N ILE A 26 2.10 -14.47 -6.56
CA ILE A 26 3.28 -13.67 -6.88
C ILE A 26 3.11 -12.21 -6.46
N LEU A 27 1.95 -11.60 -6.72
CA LEU A 27 1.68 -10.22 -6.33
C LEU A 27 1.66 -10.05 -4.80
N ASP A 28 1.05 -10.99 -4.07
CA ASP A 28 0.98 -10.94 -2.61
C ASP A 28 2.38 -11.09 -1.98
N ALA A 29 3.19 -12.04 -2.46
CA ALA A 29 4.58 -12.19 -2.04
C ALA A 29 5.44 -10.96 -2.39
N ALA A 30 5.27 -10.40 -3.58
CA ALA A 30 5.99 -9.21 -4.01
C ALA A 30 5.62 -7.98 -3.17
N ARG A 31 4.32 -7.82 -2.85
CA ARG A 31 3.81 -6.75 -1.99
C ARG A 31 4.46 -6.79 -0.61
N ALA A 32 4.43 -7.95 0.05
CA ALA A 32 5.03 -8.14 1.35
C ALA A 32 6.55 -7.84 1.32
N ARG A 33 7.26 -8.33 0.29
CA ARG A 33 8.71 -8.07 0.15
C ARG A 33 9.04 -6.61 -0.11
N PHE A 34 8.34 -5.95 -1.01
CA PHE A 34 8.58 -4.53 -1.25
C PHE A 34 8.23 -3.67 -0.04
N ALA A 35 7.20 -4.04 0.70
CA ALA A 35 6.82 -3.36 1.94
C ALA A 35 7.85 -3.55 3.06
N SER A 36 8.48 -4.75 3.20
CA SER A 36 9.46 -5.02 4.26
C SER A 36 10.88 -4.57 3.89
N ASP A 37 11.35 -4.94 2.71
CA ASP A 37 12.75 -4.82 2.32
C ASP A 37 13.02 -3.58 1.41
N GLY A 38 11.96 -2.98 0.88
CA GLY A 38 12.02 -1.93 -0.14
C GLY A 38 12.36 -2.47 -1.54
N PHE A 39 12.32 -1.58 -2.54
CA PHE A 39 12.59 -1.97 -3.93
C PHE A 39 14.02 -2.47 -4.14
N ALA A 40 15.02 -1.76 -3.63
CA ALA A 40 16.44 -2.05 -3.91
C ALA A 40 16.86 -3.45 -3.40
N ALA A 41 16.48 -3.81 -2.18
CA ALA A 41 16.90 -5.06 -1.54
C ALA A 41 16.05 -6.28 -1.97
N THR A 42 14.87 -6.06 -2.55
CA THR A 42 13.98 -7.12 -3.04
C THR A 42 14.50 -7.68 -4.37
N THR A 43 14.48 -9.01 -4.51
CA THR A 43 14.87 -9.70 -5.75
C THR A 43 13.77 -10.63 -6.25
N ILE A 44 13.69 -10.84 -7.58
CA ILE A 44 12.75 -11.79 -8.20
C ILE A 44 12.88 -13.19 -7.60
N ARG A 45 14.12 -13.62 -7.24
CA ARG A 45 14.34 -14.94 -6.63
C ARG A 45 13.71 -15.05 -5.24
N ARG A 46 13.77 -14.01 -4.41
CA ARG A 46 13.12 -13.99 -3.09
C ARG A 46 11.61 -14.00 -3.23
N ILE A 47 11.06 -13.16 -4.10
CA ILE A 47 9.61 -13.14 -4.38
C ILE A 47 9.13 -14.52 -4.85
N ALA A 48 9.84 -15.14 -5.79
CA ALA A 48 9.50 -16.47 -6.30
C ALA A 48 9.53 -17.55 -5.21
N SER A 49 10.53 -17.48 -4.31
CA SER A 49 10.64 -18.38 -3.15
C SER A 49 9.44 -18.24 -2.22
N ASP A 50 9.04 -17.01 -1.89
CA ASP A 50 7.91 -16.74 -1.00
C ASP A 50 6.57 -17.14 -1.62
N ALA A 51 6.42 -16.94 -2.94
CA ALA A 51 5.25 -17.36 -3.70
C ALA A 51 5.22 -18.88 -4.00
N GLY A 52 6.26 -19.63 -3.63
CA GLY A 52 6.35 -21.08 -3.92
C GLY A 52 6.45 -21.40 -5.42
N VAL A 53 7.01 -20.49 -6.24
CA VAL A 53 7.10 -20.64 -7.71
C VAL A 53 8.54 -20.53 -8.21
N ASN A 54 8.75 -20.90 -9.48
CA ASN A 54 10.05 -20.71 -10.12
C ASN A 54 10.25 -19.24 -10.54
N PRO A 55 11.45 -18.63 -10.38
CA PRO A 55 11.75 -17.27 -10.84
C PRO A 55 11.41 -17.00 -12.32
N SER A 56 11.58 -18.01 -13.19
CA SER A 56 11.19 -17.87 -14.60
C SER A 56 9.69 -17.66 -14.80
N LEU A 57 8.85 -18.24 -13.91
CA LEU A 57 7.40 -18.05 -13.97
C LEU A 57 7.02 -16.62 -13.55
N VAL A 58 7.70 -16.04 -12.56
CA VAL A 58 7.53 -14.63 -12.20
C VAL A 58 7.85 -13.75 -13.41
N MET A 59 8.96 -14.02 -14.12
CA MET A 59 9.36 -13.26 -15.29
C MET A 59 8.44 -13.45 -16.52
N GLN A 60 7.69 -14.55 -16.59
CA GLN A 60 6.64 -14.74 -17.60
C GLN A 60 5.42 -13.85 -17.36
N PHE A 61 5.03 -13.64 -16.08
CA PHE A 61 3.91 -12.76 -15.74
C PHE A 61 4.30 -11.28 -15.72
N PHE A 62 5.53 -11.00 -15.30
CA PHE A 62 6.02 -9.64 -15.07
C PHE A 62 7.42 -9.53 -15.68
N THR A 63 7.52 -8.98 -16.85
CA THR A 63 8.74 -8.96 -17.68
C THR A 63 9.98 -8.37 -16.98
N SER A 64 9.79 -7.58 -15.90
CA SER A 64 10.87 -7.05 -15.07
C SER A 64 10.43 -6.84 -13.62
N LYS A 65 11.38 -6.54 -12.72
CA LYS A 65 11.10 -6.19 -11.32
C LYS A 65 10.33 -4.89 -11.22
N GLU A 66 10.60 -3.94 -12.12
CA GLU A 66 9.92 -2.64 -12.21
C GLU A 66 8.44 -2.83 -12.59
N VAL A 67 8.14 -3.70 -13.57
CA VAL A 67 6.77 -4.02 -13.98
C VAL A 67 6.02 -4.73 -12.85
N LEU A 68 6.66 -5.66 -12.14
CA LEU A 68 6.08 -6.30 -10.97
C LEU A 68 5.82 -5.28 -9.85
N PHE A 69 6.76 -4.37 -9.61
CA PHE A 69 6.63 -3.31 -8.62
C PHE A 69 5.45 -2.39 -8.94
N ALA A 70 5.34 -1.92 -10.18
CA ALA A 70 4.21 -1.10 -10.62
C ALA A 70 2.87 -1.81 -10.44
N ALA A 71 2.81 -3.13 -10.74
CA ALA A 71 1.59 -3.92 -10.54
C ALA A 71 1.22 -4.09 -9.07
N VAL A 72 2.20 -4.16 -8.17
CA VAL A 72 1.99 -4.21 -6.72
C VAL A 72 1.55 -2.88 -6.15
N MET A 73 2.04 -1.76 -6.71
CA MET A 73 1.73 -0.40 -6.26
C MET A 73 0.33 0.07 -6.63
N SER A 74 -0.46 -0.70 -7.36
CA SER A 74 -1.83 -0.34 -7.66
C SER A 74 -2.68 -0.41 -6.39
N ILE A 75 -3.11 0.76 -5.89
CA ILE A 75 -4.00 0.88 -4.74
C ILE A 75 -5.38 0.41 -5.15
N SER A 76 -6.08 -0.28 -4.26
CA SER A 76 -7.40 -0.82 -4.56
C SER A 76 -8.41 0.31 -4.82
N PRO A 77 -9.34 0.15 -5.77
CA PRO A 77 -10.41 1.13 -5.99
C PRO A 77 -11.19 1.43 -4.70
N LYS A 78 -11.40 0.42 -3.85
CA LYS A 78 -12.10 0.57 -2.57
C LYS A 78 -11.36 1.49 -1.59
N SER A 79 -10.02 1.42 -1.56
CA SER A 79 -9.21 2.32 -0.74
C SER A 79 -9.25 3.75 -1.28
N LEU A 80 -9.30 3.89 -2.61
CA LEU A 80 -9.47 5.18 -3.27
C LEU A 80 -10.83 5.82 -2.98
N GLU A 81 -11.90 5.04 -3.00
CA GLU A 81 -13.26 5.49 -2.65
C GLU A 81 -13.35 6.03 -1.23
N ARG A 82 -12.67 5.38 -0.25
CA ARG A 82 -12.65 5.86 1.13
C ARG A 82 -12.05 7.26 1.27
N PHE A 83 -11.04 7.58 0.47
CA PHE A 83 -10.52 8.95 0.42
C PHE A 83 -11.50 9.94 -0.22
N GLY A 84 -12.29 9.51 -1.20
CA GLY A 84 -13.31 10.35 -1.85
C GLY A 84 -14.39 10.81 -0.87
N THR A 85 -14.90 9.88 -0.05
CA THR A 85 -15.99 10.17 0.92
C THR A 85 -15.56 11.02 2.12
N VAL A 86 -14.25 11.26 2.31
CA VAL A 86 -13.75 12.10 3.42
C VAL A 86 -14.31 13.52 3.35
N PHE A 87 -14.54 14.03 2.14
CA PHE A 87 -15.06 15.38 1.91
C PHE A 87 -16.58 15.47 2.01
N ASP A 88 -17.27 14.32 2.13
CA ASP A 88 -18.72 14.29 2.32
C ASP A 88 -19.05 14.61 3.78
N GLY A 89 -19.63 15.76 4.04
CA GLY A 89 -20.09 16.16 5.37
C GLY A 89 -19.64 17.57 5.82
N PRO A 90 -19.98 17.97 7.04
CA PRO A 90 -19.72 19.31 7.54
C PRO A 90 -18.23 19.61 7.66
N ASP A 91 -17.82 20.84 7.35
CA ASP A 91 -16.40 21.28 7.42
C ASP A 91 -15.82 21.22 8.84
N GLU A 92 -16.67 21.37 9.87
CA GLU A 92 -16.25 21.38 11.28
C GLU A 92 -15.52 20.09 11.70
N HIS A 93 -15.77 18.97 11.02
CA HIS A 93 -15.18 17.66 11.31
C HIS A 93 -14.28 17.13 10.20
N LEU A 94 -13.92 17.94 9.24
CA LEU A 94 -13.09 17.53 8.10
C LEU A 94 -11.72 16.99 8.56
N GLY A 95 -11.06 17.67 9.49
CA GLY A 95 -9.78 17.24 10.03
C GLY A 95 -9.83 15.83 10.66
N GLU A 96 -10.88 15.52 11.42
CA GLU A 96 -11.05 14.19 12.03
C GLU A 96 -11.27 13.12 10.96
N ARG A 97 -12.17 13.37 9.99
CA ARG A 97 -12.41 12.44 8.88
C ARG A 97 -11.15 12.16 8.08
N VAL A 98 -10.37 13.19 7.78
CA VAL A 98 -9.12 13.06 7.03
C VAL A 98 -8.09 12.22 7.80
N VAL A 99 -7.87 12.50 9.10
CA VAL A 99 -6.91 11.75 9.92
C VAL A 99 -7.34 10.29 10.07
N ARG A 100 -8.62 10.04 10.34
CA ARG A 100 -9.18 8.69 10.50
C ARG A 100 -9.02 7.87 9.21
N ALA A 101 -9.45 8.40 8.07
CA ALA A 101 -9.33 7.71 6.79
C ALA A 101 -7.85 7.46 6.42
N HIS A 102 -6.96 8.40 6.74
CA HIS A 102 -5.53 8.23 6.52
C HIS A 102 -4.98 7.04 7.32
N LEU A 103 -5.25 6.99 8.63
CA LEU A 103 -4.79 5.88 9.48
C LEU A 103 -5.39 4.54 9.04
N GLU A 104 -6.68 4.49 8.70
CA GLU A 104 -7.35 3.28 8.21
C GLU A 104 -6.70 2.71 6.94
N VAL A 105 -6.27 3.57 6.01
CA VAL A 105 -5.66 3.12 4.75
C VAL A 105 -4.19 2.74 4.95
N TRP A 106 -3.45 3.49 5.74
CA TRP A 106 -2.02 3.24 5.93
C TRP A 106 -1.70 2.15 6.97
N GLU A 107 -2.62 1.88 7.91
CA GLU A 107 -2.43 0.91 8.99
C GLU A 107 -3.49 -0.21 8.99
N GLY A 108 -4.40 -0.19 8.05
CA GLY A 108 -5.48 -1.17 7.91
C GLY A 108 -5.01 -2.48 7.28
N ALA A 109 -5.90 -3.08 6.49
CA ALA A 109 -5.66 -4.37 5.87
C ALA A 109 -4.38 -4.37 5.01
N PRO A 110 -3.59 -5.48 5.01
CA PRO A 110 -2.33 -5.55 4.28
C PRO A 110 -2.45 -5.24 2.79
N GLU A 111 -3.54 -5.62 2.15
CA GLU A 111 -3.81 -5.34 0.73
C GLU A 111 -3.88 -3.85 0.40
N ASP A 112 -4.23 -3.00 1.37
CA ASP A 112 -4.32 -1.55 1.23
C ASP A 112 -3.03 -0.85 1.69
N SER A 113 -2.50 -1.25 2.85
CA SER A 113 -1.38 -0.58 3.52
C SER A 113 -0.01 -0.96 2.95
N GLU A 114 0.21 -2.22 2.54
CA GLU A 114 1.51 -2.68 2.04
C GLU A 114 1.97 -1.96 0.76
N PRO A 115 1.11 -1.70 -0.26
CA PRO A 115 1.50 -0.93 -1.44
C PRO A 115 2.00 0.48 -1.08
N LEU A 116 1.29 1.16 -0.17
CA LEU A 116 1.65 2.50 0.29
C LEU A 116 2.97 2.49 1.06
N MET A 117 3.15 1.51 1.96
CA MET A 117 4.40 1.33 2.70
C MET A 117 5.57 1.02 1.76
N ALA A 118 5.36 0.24 0.71
CA ALA A 118 6.39 -0.05 -0.28
C ALA A 118 6.77 1.19 -1.10
N MET A 119 5.78 2.00 -1.51
CA MET A 119 6.05 3.30 -2.15
C MET A 119 6.85 4.22 -1.22
N LEU A 120 6.45 4.34 0.03
CA LEU A 120 7.09 5.21 1.01
C LEU A 120 8.55 4.79 1.26
N ARG A 121 8.79 3.48 1.49
CA ARG A 121 10.16 2.95 1.67
C ARG A 121 11.01 3.08 0.42
N GLY A 122 10.41 2.91 -0.74
CA GLY A 122 11.08 3.02 -2.02
C GLY A 122 11.37 4.46 -2.45
N ALA A 123 10.58 5.43 -2.00
CA ALA A 123 10.62 6.81 -2.51
C ALA A 123 11.99 7.50 -2.37
N ILE A 124 12.77 7.13 -1.35
CA ILE A 124 14.10 7.71 -1.11
C ILE A 124 15.17 7.08 -2.02
N SER A 125 15.01 5.80 -2.37
CA SER A 125 16.06 5.01 -3.04
C SER A 125 15.72 4.64 -4.49
N ASN A 126 14.51 4.91 -4.96
CA ASN A 126 14.04 4.53 -6.28
C ASN A 126 13.13 5.61 -6.85
N GLU A 127 13.52 6.18 -7.98
CA GLU A 127 12.81 7.28 -8.65
C GLU A 127 11.38 6.88 -9.06
N GLN A 128 11.17 5.63 -9.49
CA GLN A 128 9.84 5.14 -9.87
C GLN A 128 8.90 5.06 -8.67
N ALA A 129 9.38 4.58 -7.51
CA ALA A 129 8.59 4.57 -6.28
C ALA A 129 8.26 6.00 -5.82
N GLY A 130 9.23 6.91 -5.89
CA GLY A 130 9.04 8.33 -5.59
C GLY A 130 8.01 8.98 -6.52
N SER A 131 8.05 8.66 -7.82
CA SER A 131 7.07 9.14 -8.81
C SER A 131 5.66 8.63 -8.48
N GLN A 132 5.51 7.34 -8.19
CA GLN A 132 4.22 6.75 -7.85
C GLN A 132 3.62 7.31 -6.56
N LEU A 133 4.45 7.54 -5.53
CA LEU A 133 3.99 8.20 -4.30
C LEU A 133 3.55 9.65 -4.58
N ARG A 134 4.30 10.37 -5.41
CA ARG A 134 3.94 11.74 -5.83
C ARG A 134 2.62 11.75 -6.61
N GLU A 135 2.46 10.87 -7.58
CA GLU A 135 1.22 10.73 -8.36
C GLU A 135 0.03 10.39 -7.48
N PHE A 136 0.22 9.48 -6.51
CA PHE A 136 -0.82 9.14 -5.54
C PHE A 136 -1.24 10.36 -4.72
N ILE A 137 -0.28 11.09 -4.15
CA ILE A 137 -0.56 12.30 -3.37
C ILE A 137 -1.25 13.34 -4.24
N GLN A 138 -0.76 13.61 -5.47
CA GLN A 138 -1.36 14.58 -6.38
C GLN A 138 -2.80 14.22 -6.76
N ALA A 139 -3.07 12.95 -7.05
CA ALA A 139 -4.43 12.51 -7.34
C ALA A 139 -5.39 12.77 -6.16
N ARG A 140 -4.94 12.52 -4.93
CA ARG A 140 -5.74 12.80 -3.72
C ARG A 140 -5.97 14.29 -3.51
N LEU A 141 -4.96 15.12 -3.80
CA LEU A 141 -5.10 16.56 -3.75
C LEU A 141 -6.12 17.09 -4.77
N LEU A 142 -6.09 16.57 -5.99
CA LEU A 142 -7.05 16.94 -7.04
C LEU A 142 -8.48 16.50 -6.69
N ASP A 143 -8.66 15.30 -6.14
CA ASP A 143 -9.96 14.84 -5.68
C ASP A 143 -10.51 15.75 -4.55
N ALA A 144 -9.66 16.12 -3.59
CA ALA A 144 -10.01 17.04 -2.52
C ALA A 144 -10.44 18.42 -3.03
N MET A 145 -9.73 18.94 -4.04
CA MET A 145 -10.04 20.24 -4.65
C MET A 145 -11.31 20.20 -5.51
N GLY A 146 -11.61 19.06 -6.15
CA GLY A 146 -12.78 18.89 -7.03
C GLY A 146 -14.10 18.78 -6.27
N ALA A 147 -14.10 18.26 -5.05
CA ALA A 147 -15.31 18.02 -4.26
C ALA A 147 -15.91 19.32 -3.69
N GLU A 148 -15.12 20.35 -3.38
CA GLU A 148 -15.56 21.57 -2.68
C GLU A 148 -15.20 22.89 -3.40
N GLY A 149 -14.94 22.86 -4.69
CA GLY A 149 -14.71 24.08 -5.47
C GLY A 149 -13.43 24.80 -5.09
N GLY A 150 -12.29 24.21 -5.40
CA GLY A 150 -10.95 24.72 -5.16
C GLY A 150 -10.60 26.07 -5.81
N ASN A 151 -11.38 27.10 -5.53
CA ASN A 151 -11.10 28.48 -5.95
C ASN A 151 -10.26 29.27 -4.91
N ALA A 152 -9.92 28.64 -3.76
CA ALA A 152 -9.00 29.26 -2.82
C ALA A 152 -7.57 29.18 -3.38
N PRO A 153 -6.83 30.29 -3.51
CA PRO A 153 -5.50 30.32 -4.14
C PRO A 153 -4.47 29.42 -3.46
N ASP A 154 -4.70 29.02 -2.22
CA ASP A 154 -3.82 28.21 -1.39
C ASP A 154 -4.36 26.79 -1.10
N ALA A 155 -5.52 26.39 -1.63
CA ALA A 155 -6.14 25.09 -1.35
C ALA A 155 -5.20 23.90 -1.63
N ALA A 156 -4.51 23.92 -2.78
CA ALA A 156 -3.54 22.89 -3.13
C ALA A 156 -2.35 22.83 -2.15
N LEU A 157 -1.87 23.99 -1.70
CA LEU A 157 -0.80 24.05 -0.72
C LEU A 157 -1.25 23.53 0.64
N ARG A 158 -2.44 23.90 1.11
CA ARG A 158 -3.03 23.43 2.36
C ARG A 158 -3.19 21.90 2.35
N ALA A 159 -3.77 21.36 1.29
CA ALA A 159 -3.91 19.92 1.12
C ALA A 159 -2.54 19.22 1.05
N GLY A 160 -1.55 19.80 0.37
CA GLY A 160 -0.17 19.32 0.35
C GLY A 160 0.50 19.31 1.72
N LEU A 161 0.29 20.35 2.52
CA LEU A 161 0.79 20.43 3.90
C LEU A 161 0.12 19.38 4.79
N ALA A 162 -1.21 19.25 4.75
CA ALA A 162 -1.95 18.24 5.49
C ALA A 162 -1.45 16.81 5.15
N SER A 163 -1.32 16.50 3.86
CA SER A 163 -0.78 15.22 3.40
C SER A 163 0.64 14.97 3.91
N SER A 164 1.52 15.98 3.87
CA SER A 164 2.90 15.86 4.34
C SER A 164 2.97 15.61 5.85
N MET A 165 2.13 16.27 6.64
CA MET A 165 2.03 16.06 8.08
C MET A 165 1.58 14.62 8.39
N LEU A 166 0.56 14.14 7.69
CA LEU A 166 0.00 12.80 7.89
C LEU A 166 0.98 11.70 7.47
N VAL A 167 1.65 11.85 6.32
CA VAL A 167 2.72 10.93 5.89
C VAL A 167 3.86 10.93 6.90
N GLY A 168 4.21 12.09 7.47
CA GLY A 168 5.22 12.19 8.53
C GLY A 168 4.88 11.36 9.76
N ILE A 169 3.61 11.27 10.16
CA ILE A 169 3.16 10.40 11.27
C ILE A 169 3.40 8.93 10.91
N ILE A 170 3.05 8.48 9.71
CA ILE A 170 3.30 7.10 9.26
C ILE A 170 4.80 6.80 9.23
N VAL A 171 5.61 7.74 8.74
CA VAL A 171 7.08 7.59 8.77
C VAL A 171 7.57 7.38 10.20
N GLY A 172 7.15 8.23 11.15
CA GLY A 172 7.53 8.11 12.56
C GLY A 172 7.10 6.78 13.18
N ARG A 173 5.87 6.34 12.92
CA ARG A 173 5.29 5.11 13.48
C ARG A 173 5.84 3.83 12.86
N ARG A 174 5.84 3.76 11.52
CA ARG A 174 5.99 2.50 10.78
C ARG A 174 7.34 2.35 10.10
N LEU A 175 8.03 3.44 9.82
CA LEU A 175 9.31 3.42 9.12
C LEU A 175 10.49 3.62 10.08
N VAL A 176 10.42 4.65 10.92
CA VAL A 176 11.43 4.96 11.95
C VAL A 176 11.19 4.14 13.21
N GLY A 177 9.93 3.87 13.54
CA GLY A 177 9.55 3.09 14.73
C GLY A 177 9.78 3.85 16.03
N VAL A 178 9.44 5.16 16.05
CA VAL A 178 9.52 5.97 17.29
C VAL A 178 8.58 5.36 18.33
N PRO A 179 9.07 4.82 19.49
CA PRO A 179 8.26 4.00 20.38
C PRO A 179 6.97 4.66 20.84
N ILE A 180 7.03 5.91 21.29
CA ILE A 180 5.84 6.64 21.76
C ILE A 180 4.79 6.86 20.66
N LEU A 181 5.19 6.91 19.39
CA LEU A 181 4.28 7.01 18.26
C LEU A 181 3.77 5.63 17.82
N ALA A 182 4.63 4.63 17.84
CA ALA A 182 4.29 3.27 17.42
C ALA A 182 3.26 2.63 18.38
N ASP A 183 3.39 2.90 19.68
CA ASP A 183 2.52 2.35 20.72
C ASP A 183 1.21 3.14 20.93
N ALA A 184 1.10 4.36 20.37
CA ALA A 184 -0.11 5.16 20.45
C ALA A 184 -1.27 4.51 19.69
N ASP A 185 -2.45 4.42 20.30
CA ASP A 185 -3.66 3.97 19.62
C ASP A 185 -4.19 5.02 18.60
N ALA A 186 -5.01 4.57 17.67
CA ALA A 186 -5.52 5.41 16.59
C ALA A 186 -6.38 6.59 17.12
N GLU A 187 -7.23 6.36 18.13
CA GLU A 187 -8.12 7.41 18.66
C GLU A 187 -7.32 8.51 19.37
N THR A 188 -6.28 8.14 20.11
CA THR A 188 -5.35 9.12 20.70
C THR A 188 -4.69 9.97 19.61
N LEU A 189 -4.20 9.37 18.54
CA LEU A 189 -3.61 10.11 17.42
C LEU A 189 -4.63 11.01 16.74
N ILE A 190 -5.84 10.51 16.48
CA ILE A 190 -6.91 11.30 15.87
C ILE A 190 -7.20 12.53 16.74
N SER A 191 -7.41 12.34 18.05
CA SER A 191 -7.74 13.43 18.96
C SER A 191 -6.68 14.54 19.02
N LEU A 192 -5.41 14.17 18.91
CA LEU A 192 -4.29 15.11 18.96
C LEU A 192 -4.00 15.78 17.61
N VAL A 193 -4.19 15.05 16.51
CA VAL A 193 -3.79 15.50 15.17
C VAL A 193 -4.93 16.21 14.43
N ALA A 194 -6.17 15.75 14.61
CA ALA A 194 -7.32 16.29 13.88
C ALA A 194 -7.49 17.82 14.00
N PRO A 195 -7.31 18.44 15.18
CA PRO A 195 -7.42 19.91 15.28
C PRO A 195 -6.37 20.65 14.45
N ALA A 196 -5.15 20.10 14.33
CA ALA A 196 -4.10 20.73 13.52
C ALA A 196 -4.41 20.58 12.02
N ILE A 197 -4.84 19.41 11.58
CA ILE A 197 -5.25 19.14 10.19
C ILE A 197 -6.46 20.00 9.83
N GLN A 198 -7.46 20.11 10.73
CA GLN A 198 -8.62 20.98 10.57
C GLN A 198 -8.19 22.42 10.25
N ARG A 199 -7.29 22.97 11.07
CA ARG A 199 -6.81 24.35 10.89
C ARG A 199 -6.00 24.56 9.60
N VAL A 200 -5.36 23.51 9.09
CA VAL A 200 -4.62 23.58 7.82
C VAL A 200 -5.59 23.55 6.64
N LEU A 201 -6.65 22.75 6.72
CA LEU A 201 -7.56 22.55 5.59
C LEU A 201 -8.64 23.63 5.47
N VAL A 202 -9.11 24.14 6.59
CA VAL A 202 -10.15 25.17 6.72
C VAL A 202 -9.56 26.48 7.25
#